data_b74634bf8daab4701d700b831ba0c92a
#
_entry.id   b74634bf8daab4701d700b831ba0c92a
#
_cell.length_a   1.000
_cell.length_b   1.000
_cell.length_c   1.000
_cell.angle_alpha   90.00
_cell.angle_beta   90.00
_cell.angle_gamma   90.00
#
_symmetry.space_group_name_H-M   'P 1'
#
loop_
_entity.id
_entity.type
_entity.pdbx_description
1 polymer ?
#
loop_
_entity_poly.entity_id
_entity_poly.type
_entity_poly.pdbx_seq_one_letter_code
_entity_poly.pdbx_strand_id
1 'polypeptide(L)'
;GAIGTGLFLGSGTAIQSAGPSIILSYLIVGIISFFMMRALGELILADPEQHSFIESVKKYLGNRMEFVAGWTYWLCWLSLAMADLTATGIYLKYWFKDLPQWVGPLVIVILLMLVNMVNVGLFGELESWFSMIKVLAILALIITALILLIMHTKIDSRTVSLSNLVNYGGFFPTGSWGFLKSFQMVVFAFVGIEIVGLTAGETANPDKDIPKAINTLPVRIGLFYVGSMIAIMAVYPWNKIVTTTSPFVQVFGAIGIPAAAGILNFVVLTAAMSATNSAIFSTSRSLYALSRGNNAPKRFGKLSKKAVPNNALTFSSLILFIVGFKKQYEVIGM
;
A
#
# COMPACT_ATOMS: atom_id res chain seq x y z
N GLY A 1 4.66 2.44 -5.05
CA GLY A 1 3.32 1.91 -4.73
C GLY A 1 3.23 0.99 -3.52
N ALA A 2 4.25 0.17 -3.21
CA ALA A 2 4.12 -0.91 -2.22
C ALA A 2 3.86 -0.44 -0.77
N ILE A 3 4.45 0.67 -0.34
CA ILE A 3 4.25 1.20 1.02
C ILE A 3 3.00 2.09 1.03
N GLY A 4 1.89 1.55 1.54
CA GLY A 4 0.59 2.21 1.61
C GLY A 4 -0.08 2.05 2.97
N THR A 5 -1.41 2.14 3.01
CA THR A 5 -2.22 1.99 4.22
C THR A 5 -2.08 0.62 4.86
N GLY A 6 -1.76 -0.43 4.09
CA GLY A 6 -1.50 -1.78 4.61
C GLY A 6 -0.38 -1.81 5.65
N LEU A 7 0.71 -1.08 5.43
CA LEU A 7 1.78 -0.96 6.42
C LEU A 7 1.43 0.08 7.50
N PHE A 8 0.96 1.27 7.13
CA PHE A 8 0.78 2.36 8.09
C PHE A 8 -0.43 2.19 9.01
N LEU A 9 -1.55 1.65 8.53
CA LEU A 9 -2.76 1.42 9.31
C LEU A 9 -2.99 -0.06 9.60
N GLY A 10 -2.91 -0.88 8.56
CA GLY A 10 -3.19 -2.32 8.65
C GLY A 10 -2.24 -3.07 9.58
N SER A 11 -1.01 -2.57 9.78
CA SER A 11 -0.08 -3.14 10.74
C SER A 11 -0.63 -3.16 12.18
N GLY A 12 -1.47 -2.19 12.58
CA GLY A 12 -2.11 -2.20 13.89
C GLY A 12 -2.99 -3.43 14.10
N THR A 13 -3.87 -3.71 13.14
CA THR A 13 -4.74 -4.90 13.15
C THR A 13 -3.92 -6.20 13.07
N ALA A 14 -2.87 -6.22 12.26
CA ALA A 14 -2.01 -7.38 12.12
C ALA A 14 -1.18 -7.66 13.40
N ILE A 15 -0.65 -6.61 14.05
CA ILE A 15 0.03 -6.73 15.36
C ILE A 15 -0.94 -7.25 16.42
N GLN A 16 -2.16 -6.73 16.49
CA GLN A 16 -3.17 -7.20 17.43
C GLN A 16 -3.56 -8.68 17.21
N SER A 17 -3.57 -9.12 15.95
CA SER A 17 -3.92 -10.49 15.58
C SER A 17 -2.83 -11.50 15.94
N ALA A 18 -1.55 -11.15 15.74
CA ALA A 18 -0.42 -12.07 15.83
C ALA A 18 0.55 -11.78 16.97
N GLY A 19 0.54 -10.57 17.51
CA GLY A 19 1.60 -10.12 18.40
C GLY A 19 2.95 -10.07 17.68
N PRO A 20 4.06 -10.31 18.36
CA PRO A 20 5.40 -10.26 17.77
C PRO A 20 5.64 -11.25 16.63
N SER A 21 4.88 -12.35 16.55
CA SER A 21 5.00 -13.34 15.46
C SER A 21 4.69 -12.75 14.07
N ILE A 22 4.07 -11.56 13.99
CA ILE A 22 3.88 -10.82 12.74
C ILE A 22 5.19 -10.56 11.99
N ILE A 23 6.32 -10.46 12.69
CA ILE A 23 7.65 -10.32 12.09
C ILE A 23 7.92 -11.49 11.14
N LEU A 24 7.59 -12.72 11.56
CA LEU A 24 7.72 -13.90 10.69
C LEU A 24 6.75 -13.86 9.53
N SER A 25 5.52 -13.38 9.72
CA SER A 25 4.56 -13.22 8.62
C SER A 25 5.09 -12.26 7.55
N TYR A 26 5.68 -11.13 7.93
CA TYR A 26 6.32 -10.20 7.00
C TYR A 26 7.54 -10.81 6.30
N LEU A 27 8.36 -11.60 7.00
CA LEU A 27 9.50 -12.28 6.40
C LEU A 27 9.05 -13.33 5.37
N ILE A 28 8.07 -14.17 5.73
CA ILE A 28 7.56 -15.24 4.85
C ILE A 28 6.94 -14.63 3.58
N VAL A 29 6.01 -13.67 3.75
CA VAL A 29 5.37 -13.00 2.61
C VAL A 29 6.41 -12.24 1.79
N GLY A 30 7.39 -11.62 2.44
CA GLY A 30 8.48 -10.90 1.79
C GLY A 30 9.34 -11.80 0.91
N ILE A 31 9.70 -12.99 1.39
CA ILE A 31 10.46 -13.98 0.62
C ILE A 31 9.66 -14.46 -0.59
N ILE A 32 8.38 -14.81 -0.38
CA ILE A 32 7.49 -15.23 -1.47
C ILE A 32 7.35 -14.11 -2.50
N SER A 33 7.13 -12.87 -2.05
CA SER A 33 7.02 -11.70 -2.92
C SER A 33 8.29 -11.43 -3.72
N PHE A 34 9.46 -11.62 -3.12
CA PHE A 34 10.73 -11.48 -3.83
C PHE A 34 10.86 -12.48 -4.99
N PHE A 35 10.57 -13.76 -4.75
CA PHE A 35 10.62 -14.77 -5.82
C PHE A 35 9.55 -14.53 -6.88
N MET A 36 8.35 -14.13 -6.49
CA MET A 36 7.30 -13.74 -7.43
C MET A 36 7.73 -12.57 -8.32
N MET A 37 8.33 -11.54 -7.73
CA MET A 37 8.83 -10.38 -8.47
C MET A 37 10.01 -10.73 -9.38
N ARG A 38 10.86 -11.65 -8.96
CA ARG A 38 11.95 -12.15 -9.79
C ARG A 38 11.44 -12.89 -11.03
N ALA A 39 10.48 -13.80 -10.83
CA ALA A 39 9.83 -14.50 -11.94
C ALA A 39 9.11 -13.55 -12.89
N LEU A 40 8.38 -12.55 -12.34
CA LEU A 40 7.73 -11.52 -13.13
C LEU A 40 8.73 -10.68 -13.94
N GLY A 41 9.86 -10.30 -13.33
CA GLY A 41 10.93 -9.55 -14.01
C GLY A 41 11.57 -10.34 -15.16
N GLU A 42 11.86 -11.62 -14.95
CA GLU A 42 12.38 -12.51 -15.99
C GLU A 42 11.39 -12.65 -17.15
N LEU A 43 10.08 -12.77 -16.84
CA LEU A 43 9.02 -12.86 -17.83
C LEU A 43 8.92 -11.59 -18.70
N ILE A 44 9.02 -10.42 -18.09
CA ILE A 44 8.96 -9.12 -18.78
C ILE A 44 10.17 -8.92 -19.67
N LEU A 45 11.38 -9.25 -19.18
CA LEU A 45 12.63 -9.09 -19.94
C LEU A 45 12.75 -10.08 -21.08
N ALA A 46 12.13 -11.28 -20.97
CA ALA A 46 12.10 -12.27 -22.03
C ALA A 46 11.26 -11.85 -23.25
N ASP A 47 10.33 -10.90 -23.07
CA ASP A 47 9.45 -10.42 -24.14
C ASP A 47 9.17 -8.93 -24.02
N PRO A 48 10.10 -8.08 -24.44
CA PRO A 48 10.02 -6.62 -24.32
C PRO A 48 8.85 -5.96 -25.09
N GLU A 49 8.24 -6.69 -26.04
CA GLU A 49 7.09 -6.20 -26.80
C GLU A 49 5.79 -6.23 -26.00
N GLN A 50 5.78 -6.94 -24.87
CA GLN A 50 4.63 -6.98 -23.97
C GLN A 50 4.65 -5.77 -23.02
N HIS A 51 3.55 -5.05 -23.02
CA HIS A 51 3.40 -3.84 -22.20
C HIS A 51 2.82 -4.11 -20.81
N SER A 52 2.42 -5.36 -20.53
CA SER A 52 1.77 -5.72 -19.27
C SER A 52 1.87 -7.22 -19.01
N PHE A 53 1.97 -7.62 -17.75
CA PHE A 53 1.94 -9.04 -17.37
C PHE A 53 0.63 -9.74 -17.76
N ILE A 54 -0.47 -8.99 -17.95
CA ILE A 54 -1.75 -9.53 -18.41
C ILE A 54 -1.62 -10.10 -19.85
N GLU A 55 -0.84 -9.44 -20.69
CA GLU A 55 -0.52 -9.92 -22.04
C GLU A 55 0.34 -11.18 -21.98
N SER A 56 1.27 -11.29 -21.02
CA SER A 56 2.03 -12.52 -20.77
C SER A 56 1.11 -13.67 -20.36
N VAL A 57 0.13 -13.43 -19.51
CA VAL A 57 -0.87 -14.44 -19.14
C VAL A 57 -1.62 -14.95 -20.40
N LYS A 58 -2.00 -14.05 -21.30
CA LYS A 58 -2.62 -14.44 -22.58
C LYS A 58 -1.73 -15.34 -23.41
N LYS A 59 -0.46 -14.95 -23.56
CA LYS A 59 0.51 -15.67 -24.39
C LYS A 59 0.72 -17.10 -23.92
N TYR A 60 0.88 -17.30 -22.60
CA TYR A 60 1.27 -18.60 -22.04
C TYR A 60 0.09 -19.44 -21.57
N LEU A 61 -1.02 -18.82 -21.14
CA LEU A 61 -2.19 -19.50 -20.53
C LEU A 61 -3.48 -19.33 -21.34
N GLY A 62 -3.44 -18.52 -22.40
CA GLY A 62 -4.56 -18.33 -23.30
C GLY A 62 -5.56 -17.25 -22.86
N ASN A 63 -6.52 -16.97 -23.76
CA ASN A 63 -7.45 -15.86 -23.65
C ASN A 63 -8.39 -15.94 -22.42
N ARG A 64 -8.79 -17.16 -22.02
CA ARG A 64 -9.64 -17.35 -20.83
C ARG A 64 -8.93 -16.91 -19.54
N MET A 65 -7.65 -17.26 -19.43
CA MET A 65 -6.85 -16.88 -18.26
C MET A 65 -6.50 -15.39 -18.26
N GLU A 66 -6.28 -14.79 -19.43
CA GLU A 66 -6.17 -13.33 -19.57
C GLU A 66 -7.42 -12.63 -19.01
N PHE A 67 -8.62 -13.10 -19.40
CA PHE A 67 -9.88 -12.55 -18.90
C PHE A 67 -9.96 -12.64 -17.37
N VAL A 68 -9.75 -13.83 -16.80
CA VAL A 68 -9.83 -14.05 -15.35
C VAL A 68 -8.79 -13.21 -14.60
N ALA A 69 -7.54 -13.28 -15.00
CA ALA A 69 -6.44 -12.57 -14.33
C ALA A 69 -6.63 -11.05 -14.42
N GLY A 70 -6.94 -10.52 -15.58
CA GLY A 70 -7.09 -9.08 -15.79
C GLY A 70 -8.28 -8.48 -15.03
N TRP A 71 -9.46 -9.14 -15.03
CA TRP A 71 -10.62 -8.67 -14.27
C TRP A 71 -10.42 -8.84 -12.77
N THR A 72 -9.81 -9.94 -12.31
CA THR A 72 -9.48 -10.13 -10.89
C THR A 72 -8.49 -9.06 -10.41
N TYR A 73 -7.47 -8.77 -11.21
CA TYR A 73 -6.51 -7.73 -10.90
C TYR A 73 -7.15 -6.33 -10.83
N TRP A 74 -8.02 -6.01 -11.79
CA TRP A 74 -8.79 -4.78 -11.79
C TRP A 74 -9.67 -4.63 -10.55
N LEU A 75 -10.42 -5.69 -10.17
CA LEU A 75 -11.25 -5.72 -8.96
C LEU A 75 -10.41 -5.58 -7.68
N CYS A 76 -9.26 -6.24 -7.63
CA CYS A 76 -8.34 -6.16 -6.50
C CYS A 76 -7.89 -4.72 -6.27
N TRP A 77 -7.40 -4.05 -7.31
CA TRP A 77 -6.96 -2.66 -7.22
C TRP A 77 -8.09 -1.68 -6.93
N LEU A 78 -9.29 -1.95 -7.45
CA LEU A 78 -10.46 -1.14 -7.14
C LEU A 78 -10.83 -1.25 -5.67
N SER A 79 -10.83 -2.46 -5.11
CA SER A 79 -11.09 -2.72 -3.68
C SER A 79 -10.03 -2.08 -2.78
N LEU A 80 -8.78 -2.13 -3.20
CA LEU A 80 -7.67 -1.48 -2.51
C LEU A 80 -7.86 0.05 -2.46
N ALA A 81 -8.20 0.66 -3.60
CA ALA A 81 -8.47 2.10 -3.67
C ALA A 81 -9.63 2.51 -2.75
N MET A 82 -10.67 1.70 -2.63
CA MET A 82 -11.78 1.96 -1.70
C MET A 82 -11.33 1.96 -0.25
N ALA A 83 -10.44 1.03 0.14
CA ALA A 83 -9.88 0.96 1.47
C ALA A 83 -8.98 2.18 1.77
N ASP A 84 -8.10 2.54 0.82
CA ASP A 84 -7.21 3.69 0.94
C ASP A 84 -7.98 5.00 1.04
N LEU A 85 -9.01 5.19 0.21
CA LEU A 85 -9.88 6.37 0.26
C LEU A 85 -10.64 6.47 1.59
N THR A 86 -11.12 5.35 2.12
CA THR A 86 -11.75 5.32 3.44
C THR A 86 -10.77 5.78 4.53
N ALA A 87 -9.52 5.32 4.45
CA ALA A 87 -8.46 5.71 5.38
C ALA A 87 -8.15 7.21 5.29
N THR A 88 -8.16 7.81 4.09
CA THR A 88 -7.94 9.27 3.95
C THR A 88 -9.00 10.09 4.71
N GLY A 89 -10.24 9.65 4.71
CA GLY A 89 -11.30 10.29 5.48
C GLY A 89 -11.06 10.24 7.00
N ILE A 90 -10.52 9.12 7.50
CA ILE A 90 -10.16 8.98 8.91
C ILE A 90 -8.99 9.91 9.26
N TYR A 91 -7.95 9.97 8.43
CA TYR A 91 -6.78 10.82 8.67
C TYR A 91 -7.09 12.30 8.64
N LEU A 92 -8.00 12.75 7.77
CA LEU A 92 -8.42 14.15 7.69
C LEU A 92 -9.18 14.59 8.93
N LYS A 93 -9.91 13.70 9.60
CA LYS A 93 -10.59 14.01 10.87
C LYS A 93 -9.64 14.35 12.02
N TYR A 94 -8.37 14.05 11.90
CA TYR A 94 -7.36 14.47 12.89
C TYR A 94 -7.31 16.01 13.02
N TRP A 95 -7.42 16.72 11.89
CA TRP A 95 -7.39 18.19 11.87
C TRP A 95 -8.79 18.79 11.75
N PHE A 96 -9.68 18.14 11.00
CA PHE A 96 -11.02 18.65 10.66
C PHE A 96 -12.08 17.73 11.24
N LYS A 97 -12.34 17.85 12.54
CA LYS A 97 -13.24 16.94 13.28
C LYS A 97 -14.68 16.97 12.76
N ASP A 98 -15.15 18.14 12.31
CA ASP A 98 -16.52 18.36 11.83
C ASP A 98 -16.69 18.07 10.32
N LEU A 99 -15.59 17.78 9.61
CA LEU A 99 -15.65 17.48 8.18
C LEU A 99 -16.37 16.14 7.97
N PRO A 100 -17.44 16.09 7.15
CA PRO A 100 -18.05 14.81 6.77
C PRO A 100 -16.98 13.89 6.14
N GLN A 101 -16.95 12.64 6.60
CA GLN A 101 -15.86 11.70 6.24
C GLN A 101 -15.72 11.47 4.73
N TRP A 102 -16.77 11.68 3.94
CA TRP A 102 -16.79 11.50 2.50
C TRP A 102 -16.15 12.65 1.70
N VAL A 103 -16.08 13.85 2.26
CA VAL A 103 -15.61 15.04 1.53
C VAL A 103 -14.14 14.91 1.15
N GLY A 104 -13.30 14.49 2.09
CA GLY A 104 -11.88 14.30 1.83
C GLY A 104 -11.59 13.27 0.73
N PRO A 105 -12.08 12.03 0.84
CA PRO A 105 -11.98 11.02 -0.21
C PRO A 105 -12.47 11.48 -1.57
N LEU A 106 -13.59 12.20 -1.62
CA LEU A 106 -14.16 12.74 -2.85
C LEU A 106 -13.19 13.71 -3.54
N VAL A 107 -12.71 14.70 -2.79
CA VAL A 107 -11.77 15.70 -3.32
C VAL A 107 -10.49 15.02 -3.80
N ILE A 108 -9.95 14.07 -3.04
CA ILE A 108 -8.73 13.34 -3.38
C ILE A 108 -8.91 12.54 -4.67
N VAL A 109 -10.00 11.80 -4.83
CA VAL A 109 -10.25 11.04 -6.07
C VAL A 109 -10.34 11.95 -7.28
N ILE A 110 -11.06 13.09 -7.18
CA ILE A 110 -11.15 14.05 -8.28
C ILE A 110 -9.76 14.57 -8.65
N LEU A 111 -9.00 15.03 -7.68
CA LEU A 111 -7.66 15.58 -7.92
C LEU A 111 -6.73 14.54 -8.56
N LEU A 112 -6.69 13.31 -8.02
CA LEU A 112 -5.84 12.25 -8.55
C LEU A 112 -6.31 11.78 -9.94
N MET A 113 -7.62 11.74 -10.20
CA MET A 113 -8.17 11.45 -11.52
C MET A 113 -7.70 12.50 -12.54
N LEU A 114 -7.83 13.79 -12.20
CA LEU A 114 -7.40 14.88 -13.10
C LEU A 114 -5.90 14.82 -13.38
N VAL A 115 -5.08 14.58 -12.36
CA VAL A 115 -3.61 14.43 -12.53
C VAL A 115 -3.29 13.28 -13.48
N ASN A 116 -3.90 12.11 -13.28
CA ASN A 116 -3.68 10.92 -14.13
C ASN A 116 -4.18 11.11 -15.57
N MET A 117 -5.13 12.02 -15.81
CA MET A 117 -5.59 12.38 -17.16
C MET A 117 -4.60 13.29 -17.91
N VAL A 118 -3.71 14.00 -17.22
CA VAL A 118 -2.80 14.97 -17.85
C VAL A 118 -1.69 14.26 -18.59
N ASN A 119 -0.87 13.47 -17.93
CA ASN A 119 0.14 12.61 -18.57
C ASN A 119 0.72 11.59 -17.56
N VAL A 120 1.41 10.58 -18.09
CA VAL A 120 2.06 9.51 -17.30
C VAL A 120 3.23 10.05 -16.47
N GLY A 121 3.95 11.04 -16.97
CA GLY A 121 5.10 11.65 -16.27
C GLY A 121 4.71 12.26 -14.93
N LEU A 122 3.56 12.94 -14.85
CA LEU A 122 3.04 13.49 -13.59
C LEU A 122 2.72 12.40 -12.55
N PHE A 123 2.20 11.25 -13.00
CA PHE A 123 2.02 10.10 -12.11
C PHE A 123 3.34 9.67 -11.49
N GLY A 124 4.38 9.47 -12.29
CA GLY A 124 5.70 9.05 -11.83
C GLY A 124 6.35 10.06 -10.88
N GLU A 125 6.25 11.36 -11.17
CA GLU A 125 6.79 12.43 -10.33
C GLU A 125 6.10 12.48 -8.96
N LEU A 126 4.77 12.48 -8.93
CA LEU A 126 4.01 12.44 -7.67
C LEU A 126 4.31 11.19 -6.85
N GLU A 127 4.38 10.02 -7.50
CA GLU A 127 4.70 8.77 -6.80
C GLU A 127 6.11 8.78 -6.23
N SER A 128 7.07 9.42 -6.90
CA SER A 128 8.42 9.61 -6.40
C SER A 128 8.45 10.48 -5.13
N TRP A 129 7.76 11.62 -5.13
CA TRP A 129 7.64 12.49 -3.96
C TRP A 129 6.96 11.78 -2.78
N PHE A 130 5.82 11.15 -3.03
CA PHE A 130 5.12 10.38 -2.00
C PHE A 130 5.99 9.24 -1.45
N SER A 131 6.74 8.54 -2.29
CA SER A 131 7.64 7.47 -1.87
C SER A 131 8.76 7.98 -0.97
N MET A 132 9.35 9.13 -1.29
CA MET A 132 10.40 9.74 -0.48
C MET A 132 9.86 10.11 0.92
N ILE A 133 8.70 10.74 1.00
CA ILE A 133 8.06 11.11 2.27
C ILE A 133 7.83 9.86 3.14
N LYS A 134 7.30 8.78 2.55
CA LYS A 134 7.04 7.51 3.26
C LYS A 134 8.33 6.88 3.81
N VAL A 135 9.37 6.83 3.00
CA VAL A 135 10.68 6.27 3.39
C VAL A 135 11.29 7.07 4.54
N LEU A 136 11.28 8.40 4.44
CA LEU A 136 11.79 9.27 5.51
C LEU A 136 11.03 9.07 6.83
N ALA A 137 9.70 8.91 6.78
CA ALA A 137 8.90 8.67 7.97
C ALA A 137 9.22 7.33 8.64
N ILE A 138 9.39 6.26 7.85
CA ILE A 138 9.77 4.95 8.39
C ILE A 138 11.16 4.98 9.00
N LEU A 139 12.12 5.61 8.34
CA LEU A 139 13.46 5.79 8.88
C LEU A 139 13.44 6.63 10.17
N ALA A 140 12.66 7.71 10.21
CA ALA A 140 12.48 8.51 11.40
C ALA A 140 11.91 7.68 12.57
N LEU A 141 10.92 6.82 12.31
CA LEU A 141 10.37 5.90 13.32
C LEU A 141 11.47 4.96 13.86
N ILE A 142 12.21 4.29 12.96
CA ILE A 142 13.23 3.32 13.36
C ILE A 142 14.34 4.02 14.16
N ILE A 143 14.83 5.16 13.70
CA ILE A 143 15.85 5.94 14.38
C ILE A 143 15.36 6.41 15.76
N THR A 144 14.12 6.91 15.84
CA THR A 144 13.52 7.33 17.10
C THR A 144 13.40 6.16 18.07
N ALA A 145 12.91 5.00 17.61
CA ALA A 145 12.84 3.82 18.46
C ALA A 145 14.22 3.36 18.97
N LEU A 146 15.24 3.41 18.12
CA LEU A 146 16.62 3.11 18.50
C LEU A 146 17.15 4.07 19.56
N ILE A 147 16.92 5.38 19.41
CA ILE A 147 17.32 6.38 20.40
C ILE A 147 16.65 6.11 21.76
N LEU A 148 15.32 5.90 21.75
CA LEU A 148 14.56 5.61 22.97
C LEU A 148 15.03 4.31 23.65
N LEU A 149 15.42 3.31 22.86
CA LEU A 149 15.93 2.03 23.33
C LEU A 149 17.31 2.19 24.00
N ILE A 150 18.22 2.95 23.39
CA ILE A 150 19.56 3.24 23.93
C ILE A 150 19.45 4.08 25.21
N MET A 151 18.53 5.05 25.24
CA MET A 151 18.31 5.92 26.39
C MET A 151 17.50 5.24 27.51
N HIS A 152 17.04 4.02 27.35
CA HIS A 152 16.15 3.30 28.29
C HIS A 152 14.96 4.17 28.72
N THR A 153 14.39 4.94 27.79
CA THR A 153 13.32 5.88 28.05
C THR A 153 12.08 5.16 28.55
N LYS A 154 11.34 5.77 29.49
CA LYS A 154 10.06 5.25 29.96
C LYS A 154 8.92 5.98 29.27
N ILE A 155 7.98 5.22 28.71
CA ILE A 155 6.73 5.70 28.12
C ILE A 155 5.60 5.03 28.88
N ASP A 156 4.66 5.82 29.41
CA ASP A 156 3.55 5.32 30.24
C ASP A 156 4.03 4.35 31.36
N SER A 157 5.08 4.74 32.08
CA SER A 157 5.72 3.95 33.15
C SER A 157 6.37 2.64 32.70
N ARG A 158 6.56 2.41 31.40
CA ARG A 158 7.21 1.23 30.84
C ARG A 158 8.49 1.60 30.10
N THR A 159 9.53 0.80 30.32
CA THR A 159 10.80 1.00 29.62
C THR A 159 10.70 0.49 28.19
N VAL A 160 11.14 1.32 27.24
CA VAL A 160 11.32 0.92 25.85
C VAL A 160 12.40 -0.16 25.78
N SER A 161 12.05 -1.34 25.31
CA SER A 161 12.95 -2.50 25.32
C SER A 161 12.55 -3.53 24.27
N LEU A 162 13.54 -4.23 23.72
CA LEU A 162 13.30 -5.40 22.88
C LEU A 162 12.62 -6.55 23.64
N SER A 163 12.72 -6.58 24.95
CA SER A 163 12.00 -7.57 25.79
C SER A 163 10.48 -7.41 25.70
N ASN A 164 9.97 -6.27 25.25
CA ASN A 164 8.55 -6.06 24.99
C ASN A 164 8.00 -7.02 23.91
N LEU A 165 8.88 -7.57 23.04
CA LEU A 165 8.50 -8.57 22.04
C LEU A 165 8.21 -9.95 22.64
N VAL A 166 8.64 -10.24 23.89
CA VAL A 166 8.48 -11.56 24.50
C VAL A 166 7.78 -11.54 25.85
N ASN A 167 7.83 -10.40 26.58
CA ASN A 167 7.31 -10.30 27.95
C ASN A 167 5.78 -10.35 28.08
N TYR A 168 5.04 -10.17 26.98
CA TYR A 168 3.58 -10.06 26.99
C TYR A 168 2.91 -11.27 26.32
N GLY A 169 3.22 -12.47 26.79
CA GLY A 169 2.66 -13.74 26.30
C GLY A 169 3.56 -14.48 25.30
N GLY A 170 4.87 -14.14 25.28
CA GLY A 170 5.84 -14.76 24.38
C GLY A 170 5.78 -14.22 22.95
N PHE A 171 6.49 -14.90 22.07
CA PHE A 171 6.57 -14.50 20.65
C PHE A 171 5.30 -14.83 19.85
N PHE A 172 4.52 -15.83 20.27
CA PHE A 172 3.24 -16.23 19.69
C PHE A 172 2.09 -16.10 20.70
N PRO A 173 1.77 -14.88 21.19
CA PRO A 173 0.83 -14.70 22.30
C PRO A 173 -0.62 -15.07 21.94
N THR A 174 -0.97 -15.06 20.67
CA THR A 174 -2.29 -15.41 20.14
C THR A 174 -2.34 -16.81 19.50
N GLY A 175 -1.25 -17.58 19.66
CA GLY A 175 -1.12 -18.91 19.09
C GLY A 175 -1.02 -18.93 17.56
N SER A 176 -1.04 -20.15 17.00
CA SER A 176 -0.91 -20.37 15.55
C SER A 176 -2.05 -19.74 14.73
N TRP A 177 -3.26 -19.69 15.29
CA TRP A 177 -4.41 -19.13 14.59
C TRP A 177 -4.30 -17.61 14.40
N GLY A 178 -3.86 -16.88 15.43
CA GLY A 178 -3.61 -15.44 15.32
C GLY A 178 -2.50 -15.13 14.32
N PHE A 179 -1.42 -15.93 14.34
CA PHE A 179 -0.35 -15.86 13.37
C PHE A 179 -0.85 -16.04 11.93
N LEU A 180 -1.66 -17.08 11.67
CA LEU A 180 -2.24 -17.33 10.35
C LEU A 180 -3.17 -16.20 9.90
N LYS A 181 -4.01 -15.66 10.80
CA LYS A 181 -4.87 -14.52 10.48
C LYS A 181 -4.10 -13.28 10.04
N SER A 182 -2.91 -13.07 10.58
CA SER A 182 -2.10 -11.89 10.23
C SER A 182 -1.69 -11.85 8.76
N PHE A 183 -1.57 -13.00 8.10
CA PHE A 183 -1.19 -13.08 6.69
C PHE A 183 -2.13 -12.29 5.77
N GLN A 184 -3.43 -12.21 6.10
CA GLN A 184 -4.39 -11.42 5.33
C GLN A 184 -3.96 -9.95 5.23
N MET A 185 -3.59 -9.33 6.35
CA MET A 185 -3.16 -7.93 6.37
C MET A 185 -1.73 -7.76 5.90
N VAL A 186 -0.86 -8.74 6.14
CA VAL A 186 0.52 -8.71 5.66
C VAL A 186 0.56 -8.81 4.14
N VAL A 187 -0.18 -9.73 3.52
CA VAL A 187 -0.29 -9.81 2.05
C VAL A 187 -0.84 -8.51 1.48
N PHE A 188 -1.87 -7.92 2.10
CA PHE A 188 -2.39 -6.61 1.71
C PHE A 188 -1.31 -5.52 1.73
N ALA A 189 -0.40 -5.54 2.71
CA ALA A 189 0.69 -4.57 2.80
C ALA A 189 1.75 -4.71 1.69
N PHE A 190 1.81 -5.86 0.99
CA PHE A 190 2.70 -6.11 -0.14
C PHE A 190 2.06 -5.86 -1.50
N VAL A 191 0.75 -5.63 -1.57
CA VAL A 191 0.09 -5.28 -2.84
C VAL A 191 0.67 -3.97 -3.37
N GLY A 192 0.97 -3.95 -4.66
CA GLY A 192 1.57 -2.80 -5.34
C GLY A 192 3.04 -2.98 -5.73
N ILE A 193 3.72 -4.01 -5.23
CA ILE A 193 5.08 -4.31 -5.72
C ILE A 193 5.06 -4.76 -7.19
N GLU A 194 3.98 -5.41 -7.62
CA GLU A 194 3.79 -5.93 -8.97
C GLU A 194 3.48 -4.85 -10.03
N ILE A 195 3.28 -3.59 -9.63
CA ILE A 195 3.10 -2.45 -10.57
C ILE A 195 4.25 -2.38 -11.59
N VAL A 196 5.44 -2.81 -11.22
CA VAL A 196 6.58 -2.93 -12.13
C VAL A 196 6.20 -3.72 -13.40
N GLY A 197 5.33 -4.74 -13.26
CA GLY A 197 4.81 -5.53 -14.38
C GLY A 197 3.82 -4.79 -15.30
N LEU A 198 3.22 -3.69 -14.83
CA LEU A 198 2.35 -2.84 -15.66
C LEU A 198 3.10 -1.64 -16.25
N THR A 199 4.19 -1.21 -15.62
CA THR A 199 4.96 -0.04 -16.03
C THR A 199 6.18 -0.40 -16.89
N ALA A 200 6.42 -1.68 -17.14
CA ALA A 200 7.57 -2.15 -17.91
C ALA A 200 7.65 -1.52 -19.30
N GLY A 201 6.53 -1.43 -20.01
CA GLY A 201 6.44 -0.78 -21.33
C GLY A 201 6.60 0.75 -21.31
N GLU A 202 6.58 1.37 -20.14
CA GLU A 202 6.76 2.82 -19.94
C GLU A 202 8.14 3.16 -19.35
N THR A 203 8.98 2.15 -19.05
CA THR A 203 10.31 2.29 -18.46
C THR A 203 11.35 2.55 -19.54
N ALA A 204 12.18 3.57 -19.36
CA ALA A 204 13.17 3.98 -20.38
C ALA A 204 14.28 2.94 -20.60
N ASN A 205 14.72 2.23 -19.55
CA ASN A 205 15.78 1.21 -19.59
C ASN A 205 15.35 -0.04 -18.80
N PRO A 206 14.40 -0.86 -19.33
CA PRO A 206 13.84 -2.00 -18.61
C PRO A 206 14.93 -3.01 -18.15
N ASP A 207 15.91 -3.29 -18.99
CA ASP A 207 17.00 -4.25 -18.73
C ASP A 207 17.85 -3.89 -17.50
N LYS A 208 17.93 -2.62 -17.14
CA LYS A 208 18.68 -2.14 -15.97
C LYS A 208 17.77 -1.85 -14.76
N ASP A 209 16.64 -1.20 -15.02
CA ASP A 209 15.80 -0.66 -13.96
C ASP A 209 14.95 -1.75 -13.28
N ILE A 210 14.46 -2.73 -14.03
CA ILE A 210 13.67 -3.85 -13.50
C ILE A 210 14.51 -4.74 -12.57
N PRO A 211 15.69 -5.26 -12.98
CA PRO A 211 16.54 -6.05 -12.07
C PRO A 211 16.98 -5.26 -10.84
N LYS A 212 17.31 -3.97 -11.00
CA LYS A 212 17.68 -3.10 -9.86
C LYS A 212 16.54 -2.95 -8.87
N ALA A 213 15.32 -2.72 -9.34
CA ALA A 213 14.13 -2.61 -8.49
C ALA A 213 13.90 -3.91 -7.71
N ILE A 214 13.98 -5.07 -8.37
CA ILE A 214 13.76 -6.38 -7.76
C ILE A 214 14.85 -6.71 -6.74
N ASN A 215 16.12 -6.53 -7.08
CA ASN A 215 17.26 -6.88 -6.22
C ASN A 215 17.32 -6.02 -4.94
N THR A 216 16.67 -4.85 -4.93
CA THR A 216 16.58 -4.00 -3.72
C THR A 216 15.42 -4.40 -2.79
N LEU A 217 14.50 -5.27 -3.23
CA LEU A 217 13.35 -5.67 -2.42
C LEU A 217 13.71 -6.32 -1.07
N PRO A 218 14.68 -7.25 -0.96
CA PRO A 218 15.02 -7.85 0.33
C PRO A 218 15.42 -6.83 1.38
N VAL A 219 16.23 -5.83 0.98
CA VAL A 219 16.65 -4.74 1.88
C VAL A 219 15.46 -3.87 2.28
N ARG A 220 14.59 -3.53 1.32
CA ARG A 220 13.39 -2.73 1.60
C ARG A 220 12.43 -3.47 2.53
N ILE A 221 12.23 -4.77 2.32
CA ILE A 221 11.38 -5.62 3.16
C ILE A 221 11.98 -5.70 4.58
N GLY A 222 13.24 -6.05 4.70
CA GLY A 222 13.92 -6.17 5.99
C GLY A 222 13.88 -4.86 6.77
N LEU A 223 14.22 -3.75 6.15
CA LEU A 223 14.32 -2.46 6.83
C LEU A 223 12.93 -1.83 7.07
N PHE A 224 12.10 -1.72 6.03
CA PHE A 224 10.87 -0.92 6.14
C PHE A 224 9.71 -1.68 6.76
N TYR A 225 9.58 -2.99 6.51
CA TYR A 225 8.49 -3.78 7.08
C TYR A 225 8.91 -4.40 8.41
N VAL A 226 9.92 -5.24 8.40
CA VAL A 226 10.37 -5.94 9.62
C VAL A 226 10.94 -4.96 10.64
N GLY A 227 11.82 -4.04 10.21
CA GLY A 227 12.41 -3.03 11.08
C GLY A 227 11.39 -2.14 11.75
N SER A 228 10.35 -1.69 11.03
CA SER A 228 9.28 -0.89 11.62
C SER A 228 8.42 -1.67 12.62
N MET A 229 8.14 -2.96 12.37
CA MET A 229 7.39 -3.80 13.33
C MET A 229 8.17 -4.00 14.62
N ILE A 230 9.46 -4.27 14.52
CA ILE A 230 10.34 -4.38 15.70
C ILE A 230 10.37 -3.04 16.45
N ALA A 231 10.55 -1.93 15.75
CA ALA A 231 10.59 -0.59 16.33
C ALA A 231 9.29 -0.25 17.08
N ILE A 232 8.13 -0.45 16.47
CA ILE A 232 6.82 -0.18 17.07
C ILE A 232 6.65 -1.02 18.34
N MET A 233 6.92 -2.33 18.28
CA MET A 233 6.68 -3.23 19.41
C MET A 233 7.77 -3.13 20.51
N ALA A 234 8.96 -2.61 20.21
CA ALA A 234 9.95 -2.26 21.22
C ALA A 234 9.49 -1.06 22.05
N VAL A 235 8.82 -0.07 21.42
CA VAL A 235 8.28 1.13 22.07
C VAL A 235 6.98 0.81 22.81
N TYR A 236 6.04 0.14 22.14
CA TYR A 236 4.77 -0.27 22.71
C TYR A 236 4.61 -1.79 22.68
N PRO A 237 4.25 -2.44 23.80
CA PRO A 237 3.80 -3.83 23.78
C PRO A 237 2.66 -4.03 22.79
N TRP A 238 2.67 -5.16 22.09
CA TRP A 238 1.70 -5.47 21.05
C TRP A 238 0.23 -5.30 21.48
N ASN A 239 -0.10 -5.64 22.73
CA ASN A 239 -1.44 -5.57 23.32
C ASN A 239 -1.88 -4.13 23.68
N LYS A 240 -1.03 -3.14 23.51
CA LYS A 240 -1.33 -1.72 23.73
C LYS A 240 -1.46 -0.94 22.43
N ILE A 241 -1.18 -1.56 21.29
CA ILE A 241 -1.40 -0.96 19.99
C ILE A 241 -2.91 -0.90 19.73
N VAL A 242 -3.45 0.27 19.40
CA VAL A 242 -4.86 0.42 19.01
C VAL A 242 -5.01 0.36 17.50
N THR A 243 -6.15 -0.14 17.02
CA THR A 243 -6.40 -0.35 15.58
C THR A 243 -7.09 0.83 14.89
N THR A 244 -7.56 1.82 15.67
CA THR A 244 -8.27 2.99 15.17
C THR A 244 -7.37 4.08 14.61
N THR A 245 -6.07 4.02 14.92
CA THR A 245 -5.04 4.96 14.45
C THR A 245 -3.81 4.21 13.98
N SER A 246 -3.00 4.86 13.14
CA SER A 246 -1.73 4.27 12.71
C SER A 246 -0.81 4.01 13.90
N PRO A 247 -0.20 2.81 14.04
CA PRO A 247 0.81 2.55 15.07
C PRO A 247 2.00 3.51 15.01
N PHE A 248 2.33 3.99 13.83
CA PHE A 248 3.36 5.02 13.64
C PHE A 248 3.01 6.32 14.35
N VAL A 249 1.76 6.78 14.20
CA VAL A 249 1.25 7.98 14.89
C VAL A 249 1.20 7.77 16.40
N GLN A 250 0.84 6.57 16.85
CA GLN A 250 0.81 6.23 18.28
C GLN A 250 2.20 6.33 18.93
N VAL A 251 3.23 5.79 18.29
CA VAL A 251 4.61 5.86 18.80
C VAL A 251 5.05 7.30 18.97
N PHE A 252 4.84 8.16 17.99
CA PHE A 252 5.25 9.56 18.08
C PHE A 252 4.37 10.39 19.02
N GLY A 253 3.09 10.07 19.13
CA GLY A 253 2.19 10.68 20.12
C GLY A 253 2.65 10.43 21.57
N ALA A 254 3.17 9.23 21.82
CA ALA A 254 3.65 8.84 23.13
C ALA A 254 4.94 9.52 23.59
N ILE A 255 5.75 10.00 22.66
CA ILE A 255 6.99 10.73 22.97
C ILE A 255 6.69 12.15 23.52
N GLY A 256 5.39 12.54 23.52
CA GLY A 256 4.98 13.83 24.07
C GLY A 256 5.26 15.02 23.15
N ILE A 257 5.46 14.78 21.85
CA ILE A 257 5.64 15.82 20.83
C ILE A 257 4.36 15.90 19.98
N PRO A 258 3.38 16.76 20.32
CA PRO A 258 2.09 16.83 19.60
C PRO A 258 2.26 17.15 18.11
N ALA A 259 3.24 17.99 17.76
CA ALA A 259 3.56 18.33 16.38
C ALA A 259 4.01 17.09 15.57
N ALA A 260 4.76 16.16 16.20
CA ALA A 260 5.24 14.96 15.52
C ALA A 260 4.08 14.02 15.16
N ALA A 261 3.06 13.88 16.01
CA ALA A 261 1.88 13.09 15.70
C ALA A 261 1.12 13.67 14.50
N GLY A 262 0.96 15.01 14.44
CA GLY A 262 0.35 15.69 13.30
C GLY A 262 1.13 15.51 12.01
N ILE A 263 2.45 15.69 12.04
CA ILE A 263 3.33 15.47 10.87
C ILE A 263 3.19 14.04 10.37
N LEU A 264 3.23 13.05 11.26
CA LEU A 264 3.08 11.65 10.85
C LEU A 264 1.69 11.32 10.33
N ASN A 265 0.64 11.92 10.91
CA ASN A 265 -0.69 11.75 10.36
C ASN A 265 -0.77 12.31 8.92
N PHE A 266 -0.08 13.43 8.64
CA PHE A 266 0.07 13.95 7.27
C PHE A 266 0.82 12.96 6.37
N VAL A 267 1.91 12.35 6.85
CA VAL A 267 2.65 11.34 6.08
C VAL A 267 1.77 10.12 5.76
N VAL A 268 1.00 9.64 6.73
CA VAL A 268 0.10 8.49 6.53
C VAL A 268 -1.04 8.86 5.55
N LEU A 269 -1.55 10.09 5.59
CA LEU A 269 -2.48 10.61 4.60
C LEU A 269 -1.87 10.62 3.19
N THR A 270 -0.64 11.13 3.03
CA THR A 270 0.04 11.12 1.73
C THR A 270 0.34 9.70 1.23
N ALA A 271 0.58 8.74 2.14
CA ALA A 271 0.74 7.33 1.80
C ALA A 271 -0.55 6.72 1.24
N ALA A 272 -1.71 7.04 1.84
CA ALA A 272 -3.01 6.62 1.33
C ALA A 272 -3.33 7.26 -0.03
N MET A 273 -3.02 8.55 -0.20
CA MET A 273 -3.17 9.24 -1.48
C MET A 273 -2.30 8.62 -2.58
N SER A 274 -1.04 8.28 -2.27
CA SER A 274 -0.14 7.58 -3.20
C SER A 274 -0.67 6.20 -3.58
N ALA A 275 -1.17 5.40 -2.61
CA ALA A 275 -1.75 4.10 -2.89
C ALA A 275 -3.00 4.22 -3.78
N THR A 276 -3.87 5.20 -3.51
CA THR A 276 -5.02 5.53 -4.38
C THR A 276 -4.58 5.97 -5.78
N ASN A 277 -3.52 6.77 -5.90
CA ASN A 277 -2.96 7.18 -7.19
C ASN A 277 -2.48 5.98 -8.01
N SER A 278 -1.73 5.08 -7.37
CA SER A 278 -1.29 3.81 -7.97
C SER A 278 -2.46 2.92 -8.38
N ALA A 279 -3.54 2.90 -7.61
CA ALA A 279 -4.73 2.11 -7.93
C ALA A 279 -5.51 2.68 -9.13
N ILE A 280 -5.66 4.00 -9.23
CA ILE A 280 -6.27 4.65 -10.41
C ILE A 280 -5.44 4.36 -11.67
N PHE A 281 -4.12 4.43 -11.56
CA PHE A 281 -3.20 4.07 -12.64
C PHE A 281 -3.38 2.60 -13.04
N SER A 282 -3.26 1.66 -12.10
CA SER A 282 -3.30 0.21 -12.33
C SER A 282 -4.64 -0.27 -12.88
N THR A 283 -5.76 0.24 -12.35
CA THR A 283 -7.11 -0.10 -12.86
C THR A 283 -7.31 0.37 -14.29
N SER A 284 -6.82 1.56 -14.63
CA SER A 284 -6.93 2.09 -16.00
C SER A 284 -6.11 1.27 -17.01
N ARG A 285 -4.88 0.86 -16.64
CA ARG A 285 -4.00 0.03 -17.48
C ARG A 285 -4.52 -1.40 -17.63
N SER A 286 -5.07 -1.96 -16.56
CA SER A 286 -5.70 -3.30 -16.61
C SER A 286 -6.87 -3.35 -17.60
N LEU A 287 -7.80 -2.38 -17.55
CA LEU A 287 -8.89 -2.29 -18.50
C LEU A 287 -8.41 -2.03 -19.93
N TYR A 288 -7.36 -1.23 -20.09
CA TYR A 288 -6.75 -1.00 -21.40
C TYR A 288 -6.19 -2.31 -21.97
N ALA A 289 -5.41 -3.06 -21.20
CA ALA A 289 -4.86 -4.35 -21.63
C ALA A 289 -5.95 -5.36 -21.97
N LEU A 290 -6.98 -5.51 -21.14
CA LEU A 290 -8.13 -6.36 -21.38
C LEU A 290 -8.88 -5.97 -22.68
N SER A 291 -9.02 -4.68 -22.94
CA SER A 291 -9.67 -4.20 -24.17
C SER A 291 -8.84 -4.51 -25.42
N ARG A 292 -7.52 -4.40 -25.32
CA ARG A 292 -6.58 -4.81 -26.37
C ARG A 292 -6.64 -6.33 -26.64
N GLY A 293 -6.83 -7.11 -25.59
CA GLY A 293 -7.03 -8.55 -25.65
C GLY A 293 -8.42 -9.00 -26.16
N ASN A 294 -9.33 -8.08 -26.46
CA ASN A 294 -10.76 -8.31 -26.75
C ASN A 294 -11.55 -8.89 -25.56
N ASN A 295 -11.08 -8.73 -24.33
CA ASN A 295 -11.70 -9.19 -23.09
C ASN A 295 -12.42 -8.07 -22.33
N ALA A 296 -12.45 -6.84 -22.86
CA ALA A 296 -13.23 -5.70 -22.38
C ALA A 296 -13.72 -4.83 -23.56
N PRO A 297 -14.71 -3.94 -23.34
CA PRO A 297 -15.23 -3.07 -24.39
C PRO A 297 -14.14 -2.27 -25.10
N LYS A 298 -14.17 -2.23 -26.43
CA LYS A 298 -13.16 -1.58 -27.29
C LYS A 298 -12.92 -0.10 -26.97
N ARG A 299 -13.89 0.57 -26.34
CA ARG A 299 -13.74 1.98 -25.92
C ARG A 299 -12.64 2.19 -24.89
N PHE A 300 -12.31 1.17 -24.07
CA PHE A 300 -11.24 1.24 -23.06
C PHE A 300 -9.84 1.08 -23.66
N GLY A 301 -9.73 0.52 -24.88
CA GLY A 301 -8.49 0.40 -25.65
C GLY A 301 -8.08 1.65 -26.41
N LYS A 302 -8.76 2.80 -26.22
CA LYS A 302 -8.42 4.07 -26.87
C LYS A 302 -7.51 4.89 -25.96
N LEU A 303 -6.36 5.31 -26.50
CA LEU A 303 -5.43 6.24 -25.82
C LEU A 303 -5.71 7.67 -26.25
N SER A 304 -5.48 8.60 -25.34
CA SER A 304 -5.41 10.04 -25.63
C SER A 304 -4.11 10.38 -26.38
N LYS A 305 -3.99 11.64 -26.86
CA LYS A 305 -2.75 12.14 -27.48
C LYS A 305 -1.52 12.06 -26.56
N LYS A 306 -1.72 11.88 -25.25
CA LYS A 306 -0.68 11.77 -24.22
C LYS A 306 -0.54 10.32 -23.70
N ALA A 307 -0.93 9.34 -24.49
CA ALA A 307 -0.88 7.89 -24.18
C ALA A 307 -1.62 7.48 -22.90
N VAL A 308 -2.65 8.23 -22.47
CA VAL A 308 -3.48 7.91 -21.31
C VAL A 308 -4.79 7.25 -21.76
N PRO A 309 -5.22 6.11 -21.18
CA PRO A 309 -6.50 5.48 -21.48
C PRO A 309 -7.65 6.16 -20.72
N ASN A 310 -8.01 7.37 -21.12
CA ASN A 310 -8.96 8.24 -20.42
C ASN A 310 -10.31 7.57 -20.14
N ASN A 311 -10.85 6.79 -21.09
CA ASN A 311 -12.14 6.12 -20.89
C ASN A 311 -12.09 5.07 -19.78
N ALA A 312 -11.02 4.27 -19.74
CA ALA A 312 -10.79 3.27 -18.70
C ALA A 312 -10.56 3.92 -17.34
N LEU A 313 -9.77 5.00 -17.31
CA LEU A 313 -9.48 5.79 -16.12
C LEU A 313 -10.76 6.41 -15.55
N THR A 314 -11.55 7.11 -16.37
CA THR A 314 -12.82 7.72 -15.94
C THR A 314 -13.80 6.67 -15.42
N PHE A 315 -13.93 5.54 -16.11
CA PHE A 315 -14.83 4.46 -15.68
C PHE A 315 -14.44 3.91 -14.30
N SER A 316 -13.17 3.58 -14.09
CA SER A 316 -12.69 3.08 -12.79
C SER A 316 -12.86 4.11 -11.68
N SER A 317 -12.55 5.39 -11.96
CA SER A 317 -12.70 6.48 -10.99
C SER A 317 -14.16 6.72 -10.62
N LEU A 318 -15.10 6.65 -11.58
CA LEU A 318 -16.54 6.80 -11.29
C LEU A 318 -17.05 5.70 -10.35
N ILE A 319 -16.57 4.47 -10.47
CA ILE A 319 -16.95 3.40 -9.55
C ILE A 319 -16.45 3.70 -8.14
N LEU A 320 -15.23 4.22 -8.01
CA LEU A 320 -14.68 4.66 -6.71
C LEU A 320 -15.56 5.74 -6.08
N PHE A 321 -16.09 6.67 -6.87
CA PHE A 321 -17.05 7.66 -6.41
C PHE A 321 -18.32 7.03 -5.83
N ILE A 322 -18.96 6.15 -6.59
CA ILE A 322 -20.27 5.55 -6.23
C ILE A 322 -20.15 4.74 -4.93
N VAL A 323 -19.10 3.93 -4.81
CA VAL A 323 -18.91 3.04 -3.65
C VAL A 323 -18.44 3.83 -2.42
N GLY A 324 -17.59 4.83 -2.61
CA GLY A 324 -17.19 5.75 -1.54
C GLY A 324 -18.40 6.46 -0.90
N PHE A 325 -19.40 6.84 -1.70
CA PHE A 325 -20.63 7.43 -1.22
C PHE A 325 -21.54 6.42 -0.50
N LYS A 326 -21.75 5.22 -1.07
CA LYS A 326 -22.74 4.26 -0.54
C LYS A 326 -22.39 3.73 0.85
N LYS A 327 -21.12 3.41 1.09
CA LYS A 327 -20.66 2.86 2.37
C LYS A 327 -20.81 3.86 3.54
N GLN A 328 -20.95 5.14 3.25
CA GLN A 328 -21.15 6.19 4.26
C GLN A 328 -22.61 6.48 4.55
N TYR A 329 -23.52 6.25 3.63
CA TYR A 329 -24.96 6.34 3.91
C TYR A 329 -25.44 5.23 4.84
N GLU A 330 -24.83 4.03 4.78
CA GLU A 330 -25.15 2.94 5.69
C GLU A 330 -24.67 3.20 7.14
N VAL A 331 -23.64 4.02 7.33
CA VAL A 331 -23.16 4.45 8.68
C VAL A 331 -24.01 5.57 9.27
N ILE A 332 -24.72 6.34 8.44
CA ILE A 332 -25.61 7.44 8.87
C ILE A 332 -27.06 6.94 9.09
N GLY A 333 -27.37 5.76 8.59
CA GLY A 333 -28.70 5.14 8.66
C GLY A 333 -28.90 4.13 9.78
N MET A 334 -27.99 4.07 10.79
CA MET A 334 -28.17 3.34 12.06
C MET A 334 -28.30 4.29 13.22
#